data_e39c76e865564717e0a0c0f3ec684ad8
#
_entry.id   e39c76e865564717e0a0c0f3ec684ad8
#
_cell.length_a   1.000
_cell.length_b   1.000
_cell.length_c   1.000
_cell.angle_alpha   90.00
_cell.angle_beta   90.00
_cell.angle_gamma   90.00
#
_symmetry.space_group_name_H-M   'P 1'
#
loop_
_entity.id
_entity.type
_entity.pdbx_description
1 polymer ?
#
loop_
_entity_poly.entity_id
_entity_poly.type
_entity_poly.pdbx_seq_one_letter_code
_entity_poly.pdbx_strand_id
1 'polypeptide(L)'
;MAIADIYCDCMKLLFFELIQVAIGRRERLSHTPTEMEWRELYAMAEKQAVIGICFCGVQRFQRLGYDIPMDLYMKWLGMAAKIQQRNEVVNAQCVEVQKMMEKAGFRTYIMKGQGNSALYRVSYDDDNLCLLRQSGDIDIYLDGGFEKVNDFVQRTHPTNEINELEIHYYCLQDTEVEIHYRPFIMRNPFKNRKLQRFFAEEGEKCFENKIALPNGVGEIVAPTTTFNLVHQMVHIYHHLLIGGVGLRQLMDYYFVLRDASTKGKVLRQAQEPSFKVSRGSIVVAEPVEVQEVSKVVHDLGLDRFASALMWVIAHVFANDGFDPSTGSGQAKLTTGNDNENLYPWEPNEKDGKFLLNEILLSGNFGNYDERLPQHRNKWQSFWMLSVHNLRLFRFTYDDWFWGPLWRLYQFVWRKSKGFK
;
A
#
# COMPACT_ATOMS: atom_id res chain seq x y z
N MET A 1 29.15 14.59 10.79
CA MET A 1 27.75 14.75 10.36
C MET A 1 27.49 16.24 10.28
N ALA A 2 27.11 16.78 9.13
CA ALA A 2 26.87 18.22 8.98
C ALA A 2 25.56 18.61 9.72
N ILE A 3 25.44 19.89 10.16
CA ILE A 3 24.22 20.39 10.83
C ILE A 3 22.97 20.15 9.96
N ALA A 4 23.10 20.25 8.64
CA ALA A 4 22.02 19.98 7.69
C ALA A 4 21.55 18.52 7.73
N ASP A 5 22.46 17.56 7.93
CA ASP A 5 22.10 16.13 8.02
C ASP A 5 21.30 15.85 9.30
N ILE A 6 21.70 16.47 10.43
CA ILE A 6 20.99 16.34 11.70
C ILE A 6 19.58 16.92 11.59
N TYR A 7 19.43 18.12 11.01
CA TYR A 7 18.14 18.76 10.81
C TYR A 7 17.22 17.91 9.93
N CYS A 8 17.76 17.36 8.83
CA CYS A 8 17.01 16.48 7.91
C CYS A 8 16.50 15.22 8.63
N ASP A 9 17.31 14.61 9.49
CA ASP A 9 16.91 13.41 10.24
C ASP A 9 15.89 13.75 11.35
N CYS A 10 16.01 14.88 12.02
CA CYS A 10 15.00 15.38 12.98
C CYS A 10 13.65 15.61 12.29
N MET A 11 13.64 16.22 11.11
CA MET A 11 12.40 16.44 10.36
C MET A 11 11.72 15.15 9.92
N LYS A 12 12.49 14.14 9.49
CA LYS A 12 11.94 12.81 9.18
C LYS A 12 11.27 12.19 10.40
N LEU A 13 11.92 12.24 11.56
CA LEU A 13 11.34 11.70 12.81
C LEU A 13 10.05 12.43 13.17
N LEU A 14 10.04 13.75 13.12
CA LEU A 14 8.86 14.57 13.41
C LEU A 14 7.70 14.24 12.45
N PHE A 15 8.01 13.97 11.19
CA PHE A 15 7.03 13.53 10.21
C PHE A 15 6.45 12.15 10.52
N PHE A 16 7.27 11.20 10.96
CA PHE A 16 6.78 9.89 11.38
C PHE A 16 5.93 9.99 12.65
N GLU A 17 6.31 10.83 13.59
CA GLU A 17 5.51 11.12 14.77
C GLU A 17 4.12 11.68 14.41
N LEU A 18 4.06 12.61 13.45
CA LEU A 18 2.78 13.14 12.94
C LEU A 18 1.90 12.02 12.35
N ILE A 19 2.48 11.13 11.56
CA ILE A 19 1.78 9.96 11.03
C ILE A 19 1.31 9.06 12.17
N GLN A 20 2.16 8.75 13.14
CA GLN A 20 1.83 7.91 14.29
C GLN A 20 0.69 8.49 15.14
N VAL A 21 0.67 9.82 15.34
CA VAL A 21 -0.46 10.48 15.99
C VAL A 21 -1.73 10.36 15.16
N ALA A 22 -1.64 10.57 13.84
CA ALA A 22 -2.79 10.48 12.95
C ALA A 22 -3.44 9.08 12.97
N ILE A 23 -2.63 8.01 13.06
CA ILE A 23 -3.12 6.63 13.10
C ILE A 23 -3.31 6.08 14.52
N GLY A 24 -3.25 6.93 15.56
CA GLY A 24 -3.54 6.57 16.95
C GLY A 24 -2.46 5.72 17.64
N ARG A 25 -1.22 5.76 17.18
CA ARG A 25 -0.09 5.03 17.81
C ARG A 25 0.73 5.89 18.76
N ARG A 26 0.51 7.18 18.74
CA ARG A 26 1.21 8.18 19.56
C ARG A 26 0.23 9.31 19.96
N GLU A 27 0.43 9.91 21.12
CA GLU A 27 -0.42 11.01 21.58
C GLU A 27 0.13 12.39 21.25
N ARG A 28 1.47 12.56 21.23
CA ARG A 28 2.14 13.87 21.13
C ARG A 28 3.35 13.79 20.20
N LEU A 29 3.75 14.95 19.66
CA LEU A 29 5.06 15.14 19.04
C LEU A 29 6.15 15.28 20.12
N SER A 30 7.39 15.04 19.77
CA SER A 30 8.55 15.20 20.63
C SER A 30 8.77 16.65 21.06
N HIS A 31 8.38 17.61 20.20
CA HIS A 31 8.35 19.04 20.50
C HIS A 31 7.23 19.73 19.73
N THR A 32 6.92 20.99 20.11
CA THR A 32 6.00 21.83 19.34
C THR A 32 6.70 22.34 18.07
N PRO A 33 6.20 22.00 16.87
CA PRO A 33 6.84 22.43 15.64
C PRO A 33 6.81 23.96 15.48
N THR A 34 7.88 24.53 14.97
CA THR A 34 7.95 25.90 14.48
C THR A 34 7.12 26.07 13.20
N GLU A 35 6.84 27.31 12.80
CA GLU A 35 6.14 27.59 11.54
C GLU A 35 6.85 26.94 10.34
N MET A 36 8.17 26.99 10.28
CA MET A 36 8.95 26.38 9.20
C MET A 36 8.81 24.85 9.19
N GLU A 37 8.87 24.20 10.34
CA GLU A 37 8.68 22.75 10.46
C GLU A 37 7.28 22.33 10.07
N TRP A 38 6.22 23.09 10.42
CA TRP A 38 4.86 22.82 9.97
C TRP A 38 4.75 22.85 8.45
N ARG A 39 5.38 23.83 7.78
CA ARG A 39 5.38 23.93 6.31
C ARG A 39 6.14 22.76 5.66
N GLU A 40 7.23 22.32 6.26
CA GLU A 40 8.00 21.17 5.80
C GLU A 40 7.24 19.85 5.99
N LEU A 41 6.57 19.67 7.13
CA LEU A 41 5.68 18.53 7.37
C LEU A 41 4.56 18.43 6.31
N TYR A 42 3.97 19.57 5.92
CA TYR A 42 3.00 19.61 4.83
C TYR A 42 3.62 19.13 3.50
N ALA A 43 4.79 19.65 3.13
CA ALA A 43 5.47 19.28 1.90
C ALA A 43 5.85 17.78 1.88
N MET A 44 6.30 17.23 3.01
CA MET A 44 6.58 15.81 3.14
C MET A 44 5.30 14.97 3.00
N ALA A 45 4.18 15.39 3.60
CA ALA A 45 2.89 14.71 3.49
C ALA A 45 2.37 14.70 2.03
N GLU A 46 2.56 15.82 1.31
CA GLU A 46 2.24 15.93 -0.12
C GLU A 46 3.10 14.99 -0.96
N LYS A 47 4.42 15.03 -0.77
CA LYS A 47 5.38 14.18 -1.47
C LYS A 47 5.10 12.68 -1.30
N GLN A 48 4.61 12.28 -0.13
CA GLN A 48 4.34 10.89 0.23
C GLN A 48 2.87 10.47 0.03
N ALA A 49 2.02 11.37 -0.49
CA ALA A 49 0.59 11.16 -0.73
C ALA A 49 -0.20 10.75 0.54
N VAL A 50 0.13 11.36 1.68
CA VAL A 50 -0.52 11.10 2.99
C VAL A 50 -1.11 12.37 3.63
N ILE A 51 -1.40 13.41 2.84
CA ILE A 51 -1.92 14.70 3.31
C ILE A 51 -3.18 14.52 4.17
N GLY A 52 -4.18 13.78 3.66
CA GLY A 52 -5.44 13.59 4.37
C GLY A 52 -5.24 12.88 5.71
N ILE A 53 -4.42 11.83 5.73
CA ILE A 53 -4.10 11.09 6.95
C ILE A 53 -3.38 11.99 7.97
N CYS A 54 -2.33 12.69 7.53
CA CYS A 54 -1.59 13.61 8.42
C CYS A 54 -2.50 14.72 8.97
N PHE A 55 -3.52 15.13 8.22
CA PHE A 55 -4.48 16.14 8.69
C PHE A 55 -5.23 15.69 9.95
N CYS A 56 -5.54 14.40 10.12
CA CYS A 56 -6.10 13.90 11.39
C CYS A 56 -5.18 14.21 12.58
N GLY A 57 -3.86 14.02 12.42
CA GLY A 57 -2.89 14.39 13.44
C GLY A 57 -2.87 15.92 13.70
N VAL A 58 -2.88 16.72 12.63
CA VAL A 58 -2.92 18.19 12.70
C VAL A 58 -4.17 18.69 13.44
N GLN A 59 -5.35 18.11 13.17
CA GLN A 59 -6.59 18.45 13.90
C GLN A 59 -6.49 18.12 15.39
N ARG A 60 -5.90 16.99 15.74
CA ARG A 60 -5.67 16.63 17.16
C ARG A 60 -4.77 17.64 17.86
N PHE A 61 -3.69 18.07 17.20
CA PHE A 61 -2.78 19.08 17.76
C PHE A 61 -3.45 20.44 17.89
N GLN A 62 -4.28 20.86 16.95
CA GLN A 62 -5.07 22.08 17.07
C GLN A 62 -5.99 22.02 18.30
N ARG A 63 -6.68 20.89 18.53
CA ARG A 63 -7.53 20.70 19.73
C ARG A 63 -6.72 20.72 21.03
N LEU A 64 -5.46 20.32 20.99
CA LEU A 64 -4.51 20.37 22.11
C LEU A 64 -3.87 21.75 22.31
N GLY A 65 -4.19 22.75 21.48
CA GLY A 65 -3.71 24.12 21.58
C GLY A 65 -2.32 24.35 20.98
N TYR A 66 -1.86 23.49 20.05
CA TYR A 66 -0.63 23.76 19.29
C TYR A 66 -0.85 24.95 18.35
N ASP A 67 0.17 25.83 18.27
CA ASP A 67 0.15 26.96 17.36
C ASP A 67 0.52 26.50 15.95
N ILE A 68 -0.50 26.41 15.11
CA ILE A 68 -0.37 26.01 13.70
C ILE A 68 -0.69 27.23 12.83
N PRO A 69 0.20 27.65 11.89
CA PRO A 69 -0.07 28.79 11.02
C PRO A 69 -1.44 28.66 10.34
N MET A 70 -2.30 29.65 10.53
CA MET A 70 -3.71 29.58 10.11
C MET A 70 -3.85 29.40 8.60
N ASP A 71 -3.02 30.05 7.80
CA ASP A 71 -3.00 29.89 6.34
C ASP A 71 -2.68 28.43 5.94
N LEU A 72 -1.72 27.81 6.60
CA LEU A 72 -1.35 26.42 6.38
C LEU A 72 -2.43 25.44 6.86
N TYR A 73 -3.02 25.69 8.04
CA TYR A 73 -4.12 24.89 8.54
C TYR A 73 -5.30 24.89 7.57
N MET A 74 -5.71 26.07 7.07
CA MET A 74 -6.78 26.17 6.08
C MET A 74 -6.44 25.50 4.74
N LYS A 75 -5.19 25.58 4.30
CA LYS A 75 -4.70 24.86 3.13
C LYS A 75 -4.83 23.34 3.33
N TRP A 76 -4.42 22.85 4.49
CA TRP A 76 -4.46 21.43 4.82
C TRP A 76 -5.91 20.90 4.91
N LEU A 77 -6.77 21.65 5.61
CA LEU A 77 -8.21 21.38 5.70
C LEU A 77 -8.85 21.29 4.32
N GLY A 78 -8.56 22.26 3.43
CA GLY A 78 -9.10 22.28 2.07
C GLY A 78 -8.65 21.07 1.25
N MET A 79 -7.41 20.62 1.41
CA MET A 79 -6.91 19.41 0.73
C MET A 79 -7.54 18.14 1.31
N ALA A 80 -7.68 18.03 2.62
CA ALA A 80 -8.33 16.88 3.27
C ALA A 80 -9.79 16.76 2.86
N ALA A 81 -10.53 17.89 2.82
CA ALA A 81 -11.92 17.92 2.34
C ALA A 81 -12.05 17.45 0.89
N LYS A 82 -11.14 17.87 -0.01
CA LYS A 82 -11.11 17.40 -1.40
C LYS A 82 -10.84 15.89 -1.49
N ILE A 83 -9.91 15.37 -0.68
CA ILE A 83 -9.61 13.94 -0.62
C ILE A 83 -10.83 13.16 -0.13
N GLN A 84 -11.51 13.63 0.90
CA GLN A 84 -12.73 13.01 1.42
C GLN A 84 -13.82 12.98 0.34
N GLN A 85 -14.14 14.11 -0.25
CA GLN A 85 -15.14 14.19 -1.32
C GLN A 85 -14.81 13.25 -2.49
N ARG A 86 -13.53 13.19 -2.88
CA ARG A 86 -13.07 12.27 -3.93
C ARG A 86 -13.30 10.81 -3.53
N ASN A 87 -13.00 10.42 -2.30
CA ASN A 87 -13.23 9.06 -1.81
C ASN A 87 -14.71 8.69 -1.78
N GLU A 88 -15.60 9.61 -1.43
CA GLU A 88 -17.04 9.38 -1.47
C GLU A 88 -17.52 9.04 -2.89
N VAL A 89 -17.01 9.78 -3.90
CA VAL A 89 -17.29 9.51 -5.31
C VAL A 89 -16.72 8.14 -5.73
N VAL A 90 -15.43 7.88 -5.45
CA VAL A 90 -14.78 6.62 -5.85
C VAL A 90 -15.40 5.41 -5.17
N ASN A 91 -15.85 5.54 -3.91
CA ASN A 91 -16.59 4.48 -3.22
C ASN A 91 -17.88 4.09 -3.96
N ALA A 92 -18.67 5.08 -4.36
CA ALA A 92 -19.89 4.83 -5.15
C ALA A 92 -19.56 4.20 -6.51
N GLN A 93 -18.53 4.69 -7.17
CA GLN A 93 -18.07 4.16 -8.45
C GLN A 93 -17.54 2.71 -8.35
N CYS A 94 -16.87 2.34 -7.26
CA CYS A 94 -16.47 0.94 -7.02
C CYS A 94 -17.69 0.01 -6.98
N VAL A 95 -18.75 0.40 -6.27
CA VAL A 95 -20.00 -0.39 -6.21
C VAL A 95 -20.67 -0.48 -7.59
N GLU A 96 -20.68 0.62 -8.34
CA GLU A 96 -21.26 0.68 -9.69
C GLU A 96 -20.47 -0.23 -10.67
N VAL A 97 -19.16 -0.06 -10.73
CA VAL A 97 -18.27 -0.83 -11.62
C VAL A 97 -18.36 -2.33 -11.29
N GLN A 98 -18.31 -2.69 -10.02
CA GLN A 98 -18.43 -4.10 -9.63
C GLN A 98 -19.77 -4.70 -10.11
N LYS A 99 -20.90 -4.04 -9.85
CA LYS A 99 -22.22 -4.49 -10.34
C LYS A 99 -22.28 -4.58 -11.86
N MET A 100 -21.62 -3.67 -12.57
CA MET A 100 -21.52 -3.70 -14.03
C MET A 100 -20.81 -4.96 -14.50
N MET A 101 -19.67 -5.34 -13.87
CA MET A 101 -18.91 -6.53 -14.23
C MET A 101 -19.64 -7.82 -13.86
N GLU A 102 -20.31 -7.86 -12.71
CA GLU A 102 -21.14 -8.99 -12.28
C GLU A 102 -22.31 -9.22 -13.26
N LYS A 103 -22.99 -8.14 -13.69
CA LYS A 103 -24.04 -8.20 -14.72
C LYS A 103 -23.53 -8.68 -16.07
N ALA A 104 -22.26 -8.40 -16.38
CA ALA A 104 -21.59 -8.92 -17.59
C ALA A 104 -21.17 -10.40 -17.46
N GLY A 105 -21.39 -11.05 -16.32
CA GLY A 105 -21.11 -12.46 -16.06
C GLY A 105 -19.69 -12.75 -15.60
N PHE A 106 -19.02 -11.79 -14.95
CA PHE A 106 -17.74 -11.99 -14.33
C PHE A 106 -17.87 -12.14 -12.81
N ARG A 107 -17.08 -13.03 -12.22
CA ARG A 107 -16.74 -12.96 -10.80
C ARG A 107 -15.64 -11.92 -10.65
N THR A 108 -15.70 -11.10 -9.59
CA THR A 108 -14.86 -9.93 -9.50
C THR A 108 -14.56 -9.56 -8.05
N TYR A 109 -13.46 -8.85 -7.82
CA TYR A 109 -13.16 -8.15 -6.58
C TYR A 109 -12.36 -6.88 -6.84
N ILE A 110 -12.61 -5.84 -6.01
CA ILE A 110 -11.86 -4.57 -6.04
C ILE A 110 -10.55 -4.74 -5.29
N MET A 111 -9.45 -4.64 -5.99
CA MET A 111 -8.11 -4.72 -5.40
C MET A 111 -7.65 -3.36 -4.87
N LYS A 112 -6.61 -3.37 -4.03
CA LYS A 112 -5.92 -2.15 -3.58
C LYS A 112 -6.90 -1.02 -3.14
N GLY A 113 -6.53 0.23 -3.31
CA GLY A 113 -7.39 1.42 -3.20
C GLY A 113 -8.50 1.30 -2.17
N GLN A 114 -9.73 1.28 -2.65
CA GLN A 114 -10.94 1.22 -1.84
C GLN A 114 -11.12 -0.15 -1.17
N GLY A 115 -10.61 -1.25 -1.76
CA GLY A 115 -10.56 -2.56 -1.13
C GLY A 115 -9.78 -2.59 0.18
N ASN A 116 -8.77 -1.71 0.32
CA ASN A 116 -7.96 -1.59 1.54
C ASN A 116 -8.43 -0.47 2.46
N SER A 117 -9.09 0.57 1.96
CA SER A 117 -9.47 1.74 2.76
C SER A 117 -10.34 1.37 3.96
N ALA A 118 -11.17 0.35 3.85
CA ALA A 118 -12.00 -0.17 4.96
C ALA A 118 -11.17 -0.69 6.16
N LEU A 119 -9.89 -0.99 5.97
CA LEU A 119 -8.97 -1.42 7.02
C LEU A 119 -8.46 -0.24 7.86
N TYR A 120 -8.61 1.01 7.38
CA TYR A 120 -8.15 2.23 8.06
C TYR A 120 -9.07 2.58 9.23
N ARG A 121 -9.09 1.73 10.23
CA ARG A 121 -9.86 1.93 11.47
C ARG A 121 -8.91 2.24 12.62
N VAL A 122 -9.22 3.31 13.35
CA VAL A 122 -8.50 3.71 14.56
C VAL A 122 -9.50 3.73 15.71
N SER A 123 -9.06 3.32 16.90
CA SER A 123 -9.93 3.18 18.08
C SER A 123 -10.35 4.52 18.70
N TYR A 124 -9.84 5.63 18.20
CA TYR A 124 -10.05 6.96 18.75
C TYR A 124 -10.81 7.83 17.76
N ASP A 125 -11.89 8.45 18.23
CA ASP A 125 -12.70 9.44 17.54
C ASP A 125 -13.36 9.04 16.21
N ASP A 126 -14.45 9.74 15.87
CA ASP A 126 -15.22 9.66 14.63
C ASP A 126 -14.44 10.08 13.36
N ASP A 127 -13.11 10.21 13.45
CA ASP A 127 -12.27 10.55 12.31
C ASP A 127 -12.31 9.40 11.28
N ASN A 128 -13.00 9.64 10.20
CA ASN A 128 -13.23 8.69 9.12
C ASN A 128 -11.95 8.51 8.28
N LEU A 129 -10.90 7.95 8.91
CA LEU A 129 -9.56 7.81 8.35
C LEU A 129 -9.57 7.10 6.99
N CYS A 130 -10.55 6.20 6.79
CA CYS A 130 -10.76 5.51 5.52
C CYS A 130 -11.13 6.46 4.36
N LEU A 131 -11.77 7.60 4.64
CA LEU A 131 -12.07 8.63 3.63
C LEU A 131 -10.93 9.61 3.41
N LEU A 132 -9.91 9.60 4.25
CA LEU A 132 -8.75 10.51 4.16
C LEU A 132 -7.51 9.88 3.53
N ARG A 133 -7.58 8.58 3.19
CA ARG A 133 -6.60 7.93 2.32
C ARG A 133 -6.72 8.52 0.91
N GLN A 134 -5.63 9.06 0.37
CA GLN A 134 -5.64 9.61 -1.00
C GLN A 134 -5.94 8.50 -2.02
N SER A 135 -7.10 8.57 -2.66
CA SER A 135 -7.52 7.62 -3.71
C SER A 135 -6.79 7.88 -5.03
N GLY A 136 -6.82 6.87 -5.90
CA GLY A 136 -6.34 6.92 -7.28
C GLY A 136 -7.40 6.31 -8.21
N ASP A 137 -6.94 5.37 -9.02
CA ASP A 137 -7.66 4.48 -9.92
C ASP A 137 -8.52 3.43 -9.19
N ILE A 138 -9.38 2.77 -9.94
CA ILE A 138 -10.14 1.59 -9.50
C ILE A 138 -9.51 0.36 -10.14
N ASP A 139 -8.80 -0.42 -9.35
CA ASP A 139 -8.27 -1.72 -9.75
C ASP A 139 -9.32 -2.81 -9.51
N ILE A 140 -9.81 -3.44 -10.56
CA ILE A 140 -10.80 -4.52 -10.46
C ILE A 140 -10.28 -5.78 -11.14
N TYR A 141 -10.26 -6.90 -10.40
CA TYR A 141 -9.96 -8.21 -10.99
C TYR A 141 -11.22 -8.83 -11.59
N LEU A 142 -11.10 -9.37 -12.81
CA LEU A 142 -12.12 -10.16 -13.46
C LEU A 142 -11.64 -11.58 -13.73
N ASP A 143 -12.44 -12.56 -13.29
CA ASP A 143 -12.19 -13.97 -13.56
C ASP A 143 -12.49 -14.33 -15.02
N GLY A 144 -11.63 -15.12 -15.63
CA GLY A 144 -11.84 -15.61 -17.00
C GLY A 144 -10.64 -15.43 -17.94
N GLY A 145 -9.58 -14.78 -17.45
CA GLY A 145 -8.32 -14.63 -18.19
C GLY A 145 -8.38 -13.62 -19.34
N PHE A 146 -7.24 -13.44 -20.01
CA PHE A 146 -7.06 -12.40 -21.01
C PHE A 146 -8.10 -12.41 -22.13
N GLU A 147 -8.36 -13.54 -22.77
CA GLU A 147 -9.20 -13.60 -23.97
C GLU A 147 -10.64 -13.16 -23.66
N LYS A 148 -11.24 -13.71 -22.59
CA LYS A 148 -12.61 -13.37 -22.18
C LYS A 148 -12.74 -11.91 -21.78
N VAL A 149 -11.77 -11.39 -21.01
CA VAL A 149 -11.76 -10.00 -20.53
C VAL A 149 -11.53 -9.04 -21.69
N ASN A 150 -10.55 -9.32 -22.56
CA ASN A 150 -10.27 -8.48 -23.72
C ASN A 150 -11.47 -8.44 -24.69
N ASP A 151 -12.12 -9.57 -24.98
CA ASP A 151 -13.33 -9.62 -25.81
C ASP A 151 -14.46 -8.76 -25.24
N PHE A 152 -14.63 -8.75 -23.93
CA PHE A 152 -15.60 -7.91 -23.27
C PHE A 152 -15.26 -6.42 -23.43
N VAL A 153 -14.01 -6.04 -23.13
CA VAL A 153 -13.56 -4.65 -23.25
C VAL A 153 -13.68 -4.15 -24.69
N GLN A 154 -13.22 -4.92 -25.66
CA GLN A 154 -13.25 -4.50 -27.07
C GLN A 154 -14.69 -4.35 -27.62
N ARG A 155 -15.66 -5.06 -27.04
CA ARG A 155 -17.09 -4.90 -27.42
C ARG A 155 -17.79 -3.76 -26.73
N THR A 156 -17.34 -3.33 -25.55
CA THR A 156 -18.03 -2.32 -24.74
C THR A 156 -17.32 -0.96 -24.79
N HIS A 157 -16.04 -0.92 -24.49
CA HIS A 157 -15.20 0.29 -24.50
C HIS A 157 -13.82 -0.03 -25.07
N PRO A 158 -13.70 -0.11 -26.41
CA PRO A 158 -12.47 -0.54 -27.08
C PRO A 158 -11.28 0.35 -26.71
N THR A 159 -10.15 -0.28 -26.38
CA THR A 159 -8.90 0.39 -26.05
C THR A 159 -7.69 -0.39 -26.58
N ASN A 160 -6.57 0.34 -26.81
CA ASN A 160 -5.26 -0.24 -27.09
C ASN A 160 -4.32 -0.19 -25.88
N GLU A 161 -4.78 0.34 -24.74
CA GLU A 161 -4.03 0.44 -23.50
C GLU A 161 -4.14 -0.87 -22.72
N ILE A 162 -3.38 -1.85 -23.20
CA ILE A 162 -3.38 -3.24 -22.75
C ILE A 162 -1.94 -3.65 -22.45
N ASN A 163 -1.73 -4.25 -21.32
CA ASN A 163 -0.47 -4.92 -20.97
C ASN A 163 -0.72 -6.37 -20.53
N GLU A 164 0.29 -7.07 -20.08
CA GLU A 164 0.22 -8.46 -19.67
C GLU A 164 -0.48 -8.71 -18.32
N LEU A 165 -0.91 -7.67 -17.68
CA LEU A 165 -1.54 -7.68 -16.35
C LEU A 165 -2.99 -7.19 -16.41
N GLU A 166 -3.21 -6.05 -17.10
CA GLU A 166 -4.42 -5.26 -17.03
C GLU A 166 -4.78 -4.60 -18.36
N ILE A 167 -6.01 -4.10 -18.43
CA ILE A 167 -6.58 -3.34 -19.55
C ILE A 167 -7.23 -2.09 -18.99
N HIS A 168 -6.87 -0.91 -19.50
CA HIS A 168 -7.54 0.33 -19.15
C HIS A 168 -8.96 0.36 -19.70
N TYR A 169 -9.95 0.63 -18.86
CA TYR A 169 -11.37 0.56 -19.19
C TYR A 169 -12.08 1.88 -18.93
N TYR A 170 -12.37 2.60 -19.98
CA TYR A 170 -12.88 3.97 -19.93
C TYR A 170 -14.42 4.03 -19.78
N CYS A 171 -14.96 3.41 -18.72
CA CYS A 171 -16.40 3.42 -18.44
C CYS A 171 -16.86 4.58 -17.56
N LEU A 172 -15.94 5.28 -16.91
CA LEU A 172 -16.22 6.46 -16.06
C LEU A 172 -15.53 7.70 -16.67
N GLN A 173 -16.07 8.90 -16.36
CA GLN A 173 -15.53 10.15 -16.91
C GLN A 173 -14.34 10.70 -16.13
N ASP A 174 -14.32 10.48 -14.82
CA ASP A 174 -13.43 11.15 -13.87
C ASP A 174 -12.56 10.19 -13.05
N THR A 175 -12.73 8.89 -13.24
CA THR A 175 -11.95 7.84 -12.56
C THR A 175 -11.48 6.81 -13.57
N GLU A 176 -10.18 6.57 -13.58
CA GLU A 176 -9.59 5.50 -14.35
C GLU A 176 -9.94 4.13 -13.74
N VAL A 177 -10.32 3.18 -14.59
CA VAL A 177 -10.60 1.80 -14.19
C VAL A 177 -9.60 0.88 -14.87
N GLU A 178 -8.84 0.14 -14.09
CA GLU A 178 -7.90 -0.87 -14.56
C GLU A 178 -8.48 -2.26 -14.30
N ILE A 179 -8.84 -2.93 -15.40
CA ILE A 179 -9.34 -4.31 -15.34
C ILE A 179 -8.17 -5.26 -15.35
N HIS A 180 -7.91 -5.89 -14.22
CA HIS A 180 -6.90 -6.92 -14.07
C HIS A 180 -7.47 -8.29 -14.45
N TYR A 181 -6.85 -8.99 -15.38
CA TYR A 181 -7.12 -10.40 -15.70
C TYR A 181 -6.09 -11.35 -15.07
N ARG A 182 -5.11 -10.77 -14.36
CA ARG A 182 -4.18 -11.42 -13.44
C ARG A 182 -3.99 -10.49 -12.24
N PRO A 183 -4.01 -10.99 -11.01
CA PRO A 183 -3.85 -10.09 -9.84
C PRO A 183 -2.50 -9.39 -9.83
N PHE A 184 -1.42 -10.12 -10.14
CA PHE A 184 -0.07 -9.57 -10.31
C PHE A 184 0.85 -10.56 -11.03
N ILE A 185 2.06 -10.11 -11.43
CA ILE A 185 3.07 -10.92 -12.14
C ILE A 185 4.48 -10.64 -11.63
N MET A 186 5.37 -11.63 -11.73
CA MET A 186 6.80 -11.49 -11.52
C MET A 186 7.58 -11.72 -12.82
N ARG A 187 8.72 -11.02 -12.96
CA ARG A 187 9.56 -11.11 -14.18
C ARG A 187 10.22 -12.48 -14.34
N ASN A 188 10.60 -13.12 -13.23
CA ASN A 188 11.11 -14.49 -13.25
C ASN A 188 9.96 -15.48 -13.49
N PRO A 189 9.96 -16.26 -14.59
CA PRO A 189 8.84 -17.14 -14.94
C PRO A 189 8.62 -18.27 -13.92
N PHE A 190 9.66 -18.75 -13.26
CA PHE A 190 9.54 -19.80 -12.25
C PHE A 190 8.88 -19.27 -10.96
N LYS A 191 9.28 -18.10 -10.52
CA LYS A 191 8.65 -17.39 -9.39
C LYS A 191 7.23 -16.97 -9.73
N ASN A 192 7.02 -16.46 -10.96
CA ASN A 192 5.69 -16.10 -11.43
C ASN A 192 4.73 -17.30 -11.42
N ARG A 193 5.17 -18.49 -11.81
CA ARG A 193 4.33 -19.70 -11.74
C ARG A 193 3.90 -20.02 -10.30
N LYS A 194 4.79 -19.84 -9.32
CA LYS A 194 4.44 -20.03 -7.91
C LYS A 194 3.45 -18.97 -7.43
N LEU A 195 3.67 -17.71 -7.78
CA LEU A 195 2.78 -16.59 -7.48
C LEU A 195 1.38 -16.81 -8.09
N GLN A 196 1.28 -17.22 -9.36
CA GLN A 196 -0.02 -17.48 -10.00
C GLN A 196 -0.76 -18.65 -9.34
N ARG A 197 -0.06 -19.67 -8.84
CA ARG A 197 -0.68 -20.76 -8.09
C ARG A 197 -1.31 -20.25 -6.79
N PHE A 198 -0.55 -19.48 -6.01
CA PHE A 198 -1.06 -18.84 -4.80
C PHE A 198 -2.30 -17.96 -5.09
N PHE A 199 -2.24 -17.12 -6.13
CA PHE A 199 -3.38 -16.29 -6.49
C PHE A 199 -4.60 -17.08 -7.00
N ALA A 200 -4.40 -18.22 -7.62
CA ALA A 200 -5.51 -19.09 -8.01
C ALA A 200 -6.20 -19.73 -6.78
N GLU A 201 -5.40 -20.17 -5.80
CA GLU A 201 -5.91 -20.81 -4.57
C GLU A 201 -6.60 -19.78 -3.65
N GLU A 202 -5.92 -18.68 -3.31
CA GLU A 202 -6.46 -17.65 -2.42
C GLU A 202 -7.51 -16.74 -3.11
N GLY A 203 -7.42 -16.56 -4.41
CA GLY A 203 -8.37 -15.74 -5.18
C GLY A 203 -9.80 -16.28 -5.14
N GLU A 204 -9.99 -17.60 -5.03
CA GLU A 204 -11.32 -18.20 -4.86
C GLU A 204 -12.00 -17.71 -3.57
N LYS A 205 -11.24 -17.58 -2.49
CA LYS A 205 -11.74 -17.07 -1.21
C LYS A 205 -12.09 -15.58 -1.28
N CYS A 206 -11.40 -14.82 -2.15
CA CYS A 206 -11.67 -13.39 -2.32
C CYS A 206 -13.08 -13.10 -2.84
N PHE A 207 -13.64 -13.95 -3.71
CA PHE A 207 -14.98 -13.74 -4.29
C PHE A 207 -16.12 -13.76 -3.24
N GLU A 208 -15.89 -14.34 -2.08
CA GLU A 208 -16.85 -14.39 -0.98
C GLU A 208 -16.62 -13.29 0.07
N ASN A 209 -15.49 -12.58 0.00
CA ASN A 209 -15.10 -11.61 1.01
C ASN A 209 -15.73 -10.24 0.73
N LYS A 210 -16.92 -10.00 1.28
CA LYS A 210 -17.64 -8.73 1.18
C LYS A 210 -17.23 -7.78 2.29
N ILE A 211 -17.00 -6.53 1.93
CA ILE A 211 -16.70 -5.45 2.87
C ILE A 211 -17.67 -4.28 2.66
N ALA A 212 -18.16 -3.72 3.76
CA ALA A 212 -18.98 -2.52 3.73
C ALA A 212 -18.11 -1.27 3.57
N LEU A 213 -18.47 -0.43 2.62
CA LEU A 213 -17.85 0.87 2.43
C LEU A 213 -18.44 1.92 3.41
N PRO A 214 -17.66 2.98 3.74
CA PRO A 214 -18.09 4.03 4.64
C PRO A 214 -19.40 4.71 4.21
N ASN A 215 -20.09 5.34 5.17
CA ASN A 215 -21.30 6.15 4.95
C ASN A 215 -22.47 5.40 4.30
N GLY A 216 -22.53 4.07 4.40
CA GLY A 216 -23.63 3.29 3.86
C GLY A 216 -23.76 3.29 2.34
N VAL A 217 -22.68 3.62 1.62
CA VAL A 217 -22.63 3.66 0.14
C VAL A 217 -22.94 2.29 -0.48
N GLY A 218 -22.59 1.20 0.22
CA GLY A 218 -22.82 -0.17 -0.21
C GLY A 218 -21.69 -1.11 0.20
N GLU A 219 -21.69 -2.28 -0.39
CA GLU A 219 -20.67 -3.32 -0.18
C GLU A 219 -19.92 -3.57 -1.49
N ILE A 220 -18.66 -3.92 -1.37
CA ILE A 220 -17.83 -4.45 -2.45
C ILE A 220 -17.24 -5.78 -2.05
N VAL A 221 -16.90 -6.61 -3.04
CA VAL A 221 -16.03 -7.78 -2.86
C VAL A 221 -14.59 -7.31 -2.92
N ALA A 222 -13.77 -7.73 -1.98
CA ALA A 222 -12.37 -7.33 -1.88
C ALA A 222 -11.47 -8.52 -1.50
N PRO A 223 -10.16 -8.44 -1.73
CA PRO A 223 -9.24 -9.51 -1.36
C PRO A 223 -9.25 -9.81 0.14
N THR A 224 -9.05 -11.10 0.47
CA THR A 224 -8.83 -11.53 1.86
C THR A 224 -7.52 -10.95 2.40
N THR A 225 -7.35 -10.96 3.72
CA THR A 225 -6.11 -10.51 4.35
C THR A 225 -4.91 -11.34 3.91
N THR A 226 -5.06 -12.67 3.82
CA THR A 226 -4.01 -13.59 3.36
C THR A 226 -3.56 -13.28 1.93
N PHE A 227 -4.52 -13.09 1.02
CA PHE A 227 -4.24 -12.65 -0.35
C PHE A 227 -3.48 -11.31 -0.37
N ASN A 228 -3.95 -10.32 0.40
CA ASN A 228 -3.38 -8.98 0.45
C ASN A 228 -1.95 -8.95 1.00
N LEU A 229 -1.60 -9.81 1.96
CA LEU A 229 -0.23 -9.89 2.49
C LEU A 229 0.80 -10.19 1.39
N VAL A 230 0.47 -11.06 0.44
CA VAL A 230 1.35 -11.36 -0.69
C VAL A 230 1.19 -10.34 -1.81
N HIS A 231 -0.04 -10.04 -2.20
CA HIS A 231 -0.34 -9.15 -3.33
C HIS A 231 0.29 -7.76 -3.15
N GLN A 232 0.09 -7.13 -1.99
CA GLN A 232 0.64 -5.79 -1.75
C GLN A 232 2.16 -5.80 -1.59
N MET A 233 2.75 -6.86 -1.01
CA MET A 233 4.20 -6.96 -0.94
C MET A 233 4.83 -7.01 -2.33
N VAL A 234 4.32 -7.86 -3.23
CA VAL A 234 4.86 -7.93 -4.60
C VAL A 234 4.57 -6.66 -5.40
N HIS A 235 3.46 -5.99 -5.12
CA HIS A 235 3.12 -4.70 -5.72
C HIS A 235 4.07 -3.57 -5.26
N ILE A 236 4.36 -3.45 -3.96
CA ILE A 236 5.35 -2.51 -3.42
C ILE A 236 6.74 -2.80 -4.00
N TYR A 237 7.12 -4.07 -4.05
CA TYR A 237 8.38 -4.50 -4.66
C TYR A 237 8.49 -4.07 -6.13
N HIS A 238 7.42 -4.26 -6.91
CA HIS A 238 7.39 -3.86 -8.32
C HIS A 238 7.53 -2.34 -8.50
N HIS A 239 6.77 -1.56 -7.73
CA HIS A 239 6.89 -0.09 -7.78
C HIS A 239 8.29 0.40 -7.43
N LEU A 240 8.92 -0.22 -6.44
CA LEU A 240 10.32 0.06 -6.13
C LEU A 240 11.23 -0.16 -7.34
N LEU A 241 10.98 -1.22 -8.14
CA LEU A 241 11.78 -1.55 -9.34
C LEU A 241 11.58 -0.59 -10.51
N ILE A 242 10.41 0.00 -10.67
CA ILE A 242 10.07 0.80 -11.87
C ILE A 242 10.16 2.31 -11.69
N GLY A 243 10.25 2.80 -10.46
CA GLY A 243 10.34 4.24 -10.25
C GLY A 243 10.36 4.69 -8.81
N GLY A 244 9.64 4.00 -7.94
CA GLY A 244 9.57 4.32 -6.52
C GLY A 244 8.21 4.04 -5.91
N VAL A 245 8.18 4.01 -4.60
CA VAL A 245 7.00 3.76 -3.78
C VAL A 245 6.91 4.83 -2.70
N GLY A 246 5.69 5.29 -2.38
CA GLY A 246 5.45 6.27 -1.31
C GLY A 246 4.95 5.64 -0.02
N LEU A 247 4.90 6.43 1.04
CA LEU A 247 4.40 5.96 2.35
C LEU A 247 2.91 5.59 2.31
N ARG A 248 2.14 6.08 1.32
CA ARG A 248 0.74 5.68 1.15
C ARG A 248 0.61 4.17 0.93
N GLN A 249 1.40 3.59 0.04
CA GLN A 249 1.37 2.14 -0.24
C GLN A 249 1.88 1.33 0.96
N LEU A 250 2.87 1.85 1.68
CA LEU A 250 3.35 1.20 2.90
C LEU A 250 2.31 1.26 4.02
N MET A 251 1.55 2.33 4.10
CA MET A 251 0.45 2.49 5.07
C MET A 251 -0.69 1.50 4.78
N ASP A 252 -1.04 1.29 3.49
CA ASP A 252 -1.97 0.22 3.10
C ASP A 252 -1.49 -1.13 3.65
N TYR A 253 -0.21 -1.43 3.46
CA TYR A 253 0.37 -2.70 3.93
C TYR A 253 0.42 -2.79 5.46
N TYR A 254 0.71 -1.68 6.16
CA TYR A 254 0.63 -1.62 7.62
C TYR A 254 -0.77 -1.98 8.14
N PHE A 255 -1.83 -1.47 7.51
CA PHE A 255 -3.19 -1.80 7.92
C PHE A 255 -3.58 -3.25 7.60
N VAL A 256 -3.07 -3.82 6.51
CA VAL A 256 -3.22 -5.26 6.22
C VAL A 256 -2.52 -6.11 7.28
N LEU A 257 -1.31 -5.77 7.72
CA LEU A 257 -0.60 -6.46 8.81
C LEU A 257 -1.36 -6.37 10.13
N ARG A 258 -1.94 -5.22 10.45
CA ARG A 258 -2.79 -5.04 11.65
C ARG A 258 -4.03 -5.93 11.61
N ASP A 259 -4.70 -5.99 10.47
CA ASP A 259 -5.87 -6.85 10.29
C ASP A 259 -5.49 -8.33 10.46
N ALA A 260 -4.37 -8.76 9.89
CA ALA A 260 -3.82 -10.10 10.05
C ALA A 260 -3.54 -10.45 11.52
N SER A 261 -2.90 -9.53 12.26
CA SER A 261 -2.60 -9.71 13.69
C SER A 261 -3.87 -9.81 14.53
N THR A 262 -4.85 -8.94 14.27
CA THR A 262 -6.12 -8.92 14.99
C THR A 262 -6.90 -10.23 14.78
N LYS A 263 -7.02 -10.69 13.53
CA LYS A 263 -7.66 -11.97 13.19
C LYS A 263 -6.94 -13.15 13.83
N GLY A 264 -5.61 -13.17 13.81
CA GLY A 264 -4.81 -14.21 14.46
C GLY A 264 -5.00 -14.27 15.98
N LYS A 265 -5.25 -13.14 16.66
CA LYS A 265 -5.56 -13.11 18.11
C LYS A 265 -6.94 -13.66 18.41
N VAL A 266 -7.96 -13.26 17.66
CA VAL A 266 -9.34 -13.75 17.84
C VAL A 266 -9.39 -15.27 17.72
N LEU A 267 -8.66 -15.84 16.76
CA LEU A 267 -8.60 -17.29 16.57
C LEU A 267 -7.89 -18.02 17.71
N ARG A 268 -6.79 -17.46 18.23
CA ARG A 268 -6.09 -18.06 19.40
C ARG A 268 -6.96 -18.05 20.64
N GLN A 269 -7.67 -16.95 20.91
CA GLN A 269 -8.61 -16.85 22.02
C GLN A 269 -9.80 -17.82 21.88
N ALA A 270 -10.33 -18.00 20.66
CA ALA A 270 -11.42 -18.94 20.40
C ALA A 270 -11.01 -20.41 20.57
N GLN A 271 -9.72 -20.72 20.49
CA GLN A 271 -9.16 -22.07 20.72
C GLN A 271 -8.84 -22.36 22.20
N GLU A 272 -8.89 -21.34 23.09
CA GLU A 272 -8.70 -21.53 24.50
C GLU A 272 -9.95 -22.12 25.16
N PRO A 273 -9.82 -23.20 26.02
CA PRO A 273 -10.97 -23.88 26.60
C PRO A 273 -11.89 -23.05 27.50
N SER A 274 -11.46 -21.84 27.89
CA SER A 274 -12.19 -20.91 28.77
C SER A 274 -13.06 -19.89 28.04
N PHE A 275 -13.02 -19.83 26.70
CA PHE A 275 -13.74 -18.82 25.94
C PHE A 275 -15.19 -19.22 25.66
N LYS A 276 -16.13 -18.63 26.40
CA LYS A 276 -17.58 -18.75 26.15
C LYS A 276 -18.00 -17.72 25.10
N VAL A 277 -18.24 -18.16 23.87
CA VAL A 277 -18.81 -17.33 22.79
C VAL A 277 -20.27 -17.04 23.11
N SER A 278 -20.63 -15.78 23.37
CA SER A 278 -22.03 -15.34 23.34
C SER A 278 -22.52 -15.35 21.89
N ARG A 279 -23.63 -16.04 21.63
CA ARG A 279 -24.26 -16.15 20.30
C ARG A 279 -24.76 -14.78 19.81
N GLY A 280 -23.93 -14.07 19.10
CA GLY A 280 -24.28 -12.89 18.32
C GLY A 280 -23.27 -12.79 17.18
N SER A 281 -23.73 -13.09 15.97
CA SER A 281 -23.10 -12.97 14.65
C SER A 281 -21.60 -12.61 14.64
N ILE A 282 -20.74 -13.54 14.99
CA ILE A 282 -19.31 -13.45 14.68
C ILE A 282 -19.19 -13.93 13.25
N VAL A 283 -18.95 -13.01 12.33
CA VAL A 283 -18.37 -13.35 11.02
C VAL A 283 -17.06 -14.04 11.36
N VAL A 284 -17.00 -15.35 11.18
CA VAL A 284 -15.79 -16.15 11.39
C VAL A 284 -14.81 -15.70 10.30
N ALA A 285 -13.93 -14.77 10.68
CA ALA A 285 -12.84 -14.38 9.81
C ALA A 285 -11.94 -15.61 9.61
N GLU A 286 -11.64 -15.95 8.35
CA GLU A 286 -10.77 -17.06 8.03
C GLU A 286 -9.39 -16.88 8.70
N PRO A 287 -8.76 -18.00 9.16
CA PRO A 287 -7.45 -17.94 9.78
C PRO A 287 -6.43 -17.40 8.78
N VAL A 288 -5.67 -16.39 9.20
CA VAL A 288 -4.51 -15.93 8.44
C VAL A 288 -3.40 -16.95 8.64
N GLU A 289 -3.10 -17.71 7.59
CA GLU A 289 -2.02 -18.69 7.61
C GLU A 289 -0.67 -17.98 7.39
N VAL A 290 -0.17 -17.32 8.42
CA VAL A 290 1.10 -16.56 8.36
C VAL A 290 2.26 -17.46 7.91
N GLN A 291 2.25 -18.75 8.25
CA GLN A 291 3.27 -19.71 7.81
C GLN A 291 3.21 -19.95 6.31
N GLU A 292 2.01 -20.05 5.73
CA GLU A 292 1.82 -20.18 4.29
C GLU A 292 2.29 -18.94 3.55
N VAL A 293 1.91 -17.74 4.01
CA VAL A 293 2.37 -16.47 3.44
C VAL A 293 3.89 -16.36 3.50
N SER A 294 4.51 -16.70 4.62
CA SER A 294 5.99 -16.68 4.77
C SER A 294 6.66 -17.64 3.78
N LYS A 295 6.10 -18.83 3.60
CA LYS A 295 6.60 -19.81 2.62
C LYS A 295 6.48 -19.27 1.18
N VAL A 296 5.35 -18.65 0.83
CA VAL A 296 5.18 -18.05 -0.50
C VAL A 296 6.21 -16.96 -0.74
N VAL A 297 6.39 -16.04 0.20
CA VAL A 297 7.38 -14.95 0.11
C VAL A 297 8.80 -15.49 -0.04
N HIS A 298 9.16 -16.55 0.72
CA HIS A 298 10.43 -17.27 0.59
C HIS A 298 10.59 -17.88 -0.81
N ASP A 299 9.58 -18.56 -1.29
CA ASP A 299 9.53 -19.17 -2.64
C ASP A 299 9.67 -18.14 -3.76
N LEU A 300 9.23 -16.90 -3.53
CA LEU A 300 9.42 -15.77 -4.42
C LEU A 300 10.82 -15.12 -4.26
N GLY A 301 11.60 -15.53 -3.24
CA GLY A 301 12.93 -14.98 -2.93
C GLY A 301 12.87 -13.53 -2.48
N LEU A 302 11.82 -13.15 -1.76
CA LEU A 302 11.58 -11.79 -1.28
C LEU A 302 11.91 -11.62 0.22
N ASP A 303 12.50 -12.64 0.89
CA ASP A 303 12.78 -12.62 2.34
C ASP A 303 13.54 -11.36 2.78
N ARG A 304 14.61 -11.01 2.05
CA ARG A 304 15.42 -9.85 2.37
C ARG A 304 14.65 -8.53 2.22
N PHE A 305 13.84 -8.45 1.18
CA PHE A 305 12.97 -7.30 0.96
C PHE A 305 11.89 -7.22 2.04
N ALA A 306 11.25 -8.35 2.37
CA ALA A 306 10.25 -8.43 3.43
C ALA A 306 10.82 -7.99 4.78
N SER A 307 12.01 -8.46 5.17
CA SER A 307 12.67 -8.03 6.42
C SER A 307 13.01 -6.53 6.43
N ALA A 308 13.44 -5.97 5.30
CA ALA A 308 13.65 -4.53 5.17
C ALA A 308 12.35 -3.74 5.28
N LEU A 309 11.28 -4.22 4.62
CA LEU A 309 9.95 -3.61 4.64
C LEU A 309 9.36 -3.64 6.07
N MET A 310 9.52 -4.74 6.82
CA MET A 310 9.08 -4.81 8.22
C MET A 310 9.78 -3.77 9.08
N TRP A 311 11.09 -3.57 8.90
CA TRP A 311 11.80 -2.53 9.62
C TRP A 311 11.26 -1.13 9.30
N VAL A 312 11.00 -0.83 8.02
CA VAL A 312 10.44 0.47 7.62
C VAL A 312 9.05 0.68 8.22
N ILE A 313 8.20 -0.34 8.17
CA ILE A 313 6.83 -0.27 8.73
C ILE A 313 6.88 -0.05 10.24
N ALA A 314 7.74 -0.76 10.96
CA ALA A 314 7.93 -0.57 12.39
C ALA A 314 8.40 0.86 12.70
N HIS A 315 9.41 1.33 11.99
CA HIS A 315 10.03 2.63 12.23
C HIS A 315 9.10 3.81 11.91
N VAL A 316 8.28 3.70 10.87
CA VAL A 316 7.40 4.80 10.42
C VAL A 316 6.06 4.79 11.15
N PHE A 317 5.45 3.62 11.35
CA PHE A 317 4.05 3.53 11.79
C PHE A 317 3.86 3.00 13.21
N ALA A 318 4.85 2.34 13.81
CA ALA A 318 4.79 1.89 15.19
C ALA A 318 5.56 2.85 16.12
N ASN A 319 5.09 2.97 17.36
CA ASN A 319 5.77 3.79 18.37
C ASN A 319 6.72 2.90 19.18
N ASP A 320 7.90 2.60 18.64
CA ASP A 320 8.85 1.66 19.25
C ASP A 320 9.79 2.32 20.28
N GLY A 321 9.49 3.54 20.72
CA GLY A 321 10.29 4.24 21.74
C GLY A 321 11.75 4.48 21.32
N PHE A 322 12.01 4.64 20.02
CA PHE A 322 13.34 4.98 19.52
C PHE A 322 13.77 6.35 20.05
N ASP A 323 14.66 6.34 21.04
CA ASP A 323 15.36 7.53 21.51
C ASP A 323 16.71 7.62 20.79
N PRO A 324 16.87 8.53 19.83
CA PRO A 324 18.12 8.71 19.10
C PRO A 324 19.29 9.16 20.00
N SER A 325 19.02 9.64 21.21
CA SER A 325 20.06 10.14 22.13
C SER A 325 20.83 9.02 22.84
N THR A 326 20.30 7.80 22.90
CA THR A 326 20.91 6.71 23.69
C THR A 326 21.85 5.81 22.90
N GLY A 327 21.94 5.91 21.57
CA GLY A 327 22.89 5.16 20.73
C GLY A 327 22.82 3.62 20.85
N SER A 328 21.97 3.09 21.70
CA SER A 328 21.81 1.67 21.97
C SER A 328 20.57 1.13 21.26
N GLY A 329 20.69 0.97 19.95
CA GLY A 329 19.62 0.45 19.09
C GLY A 329 19.50 -1.06 19.09
N GLN A 330 19.17 -1.67 20.22
CA GLN A 330 18.40 -2.90 20.21
C GLN A 330 16.95 -2.48 20.38
N ALA A 331 16.28 -2.20 19.26
CA ALA A 331 14.83 -2.08 19.24
C ALA A 331 14.24 -3.41 19.71
N LYS A 332 13.99 -3.52 21.02
CA LYS A 332 12.95 -4.44 21.50
C LYS A 332 11.65 -3.84 20.94
N LEU A 333 11.15 -4.45 19.90
CA LEU A 333 9.82 -4.22 19.33
C LEU A 333 8.73 -4.62 20.34
N THR A 334 8.70 -3.92 21.46
CA THR A 334 7.64 -4.00 22.47
C THR A 334 6.72 -2.83 22.25
N THR A 335 5.72 -3.02 21.42
CA THR A 335 4.55 -2.16 21.41
C THR A 335 3.99 -2.10 22.82
N GLY A 336 3.73 -0.88 23.30
CA GLY A 336 3.19 -0.69 24.64
C GLY A 336 1.98 -1.57 24.90
N ASN A 337 1.99 -2.30 25.99
CA ASN A 337 1.00 -3.21 26.57
C ASN A 337 0.39 -4.33 25.71
N ASP A 338 0.60 -4.34 24.39
CA ASP A 338 0.19 -5.42 23.52
C ASP A 338 1.44 -6.15 23.00
N ASN A 339 1.69 -7.38 23.46
CA ASN A 339 2.69 -8.33 22.93
C ASN A 339 2.30 -8.77 21.50
N GLU A 340 2.12 -7.80 20.59
CA GLU A 340 1.75 -8.06 19.22
C GLU A 340 2.99 -8.30 18.40
N ASN A 341 3.26 -9.54 18.04
CA ASN A 341 4.16 -9.85 16.95
C ASN A 341 3.45 -9.51 15.64
N LEU A 342 3.45 -8.21 15.28
CA LEU A 342 2.81 -7.68 14.06
C LEU A 342 3.55 -8.13 12.79
N TYR A 343 4.79 -8.57 12.93
CA TYR A 343 5.69 -8.76 11.81
C TYR A 343 5.91 -10.25 11.49
N PRO A 344 5.43 -10.73 10.33
CA PRO A 344 5.67 -12.10 9.87
C PRO A 344 7.15 -12.41 9.58
N TRP A 345 7.96 -11.37 9.32
CA TRP A 345 9.40 -11.47 9.04
C TRP A 345 10.18 -10.62 10.04
N GLU A 346 11.32 -11.13 10.48
CA GLU A 346 12.20 -10.40 11.40
C GLU A 346 12.75 -9.14 10.73
N PRO A 347 12.58 -7.95 11.32
CA PRO A 347 13.03 -6.68 10.76
C PRO A 347 14.55 -6.62 10.62
N ASN A 348 15.05 -6.13 9.48
CA ASN A 348 16.46 -5.88 9.23
C ASN A 348 16.75 -4.37 9.14
N GLU A 349 17.42 -3.83 10.13
CA GLU A 349 17.71 -2.39 10.24
C GLU A 349 18.55 -1.85 9.09
N LYS A 350 19.64 -2.56 8.72
CA LYS A 350 20.58 -2.09 7.67
C LYS A 350 19.90 -1.96 6.31
N ASP A 351 19.12 -2.97 5.93
CA ASP A 351 18.40 -2.98 4.68
C ASP A 351 17.16 -2.09 4.74
N GLY A 352 16.54 -1.97 5.92
CA GLY A 352 15.40 -1.09 6.18
C GLY A 352 15.76 0.39 6.08
N LYS A 353 16.86 0.84 6.68
CA LYS A 353 17.37 2.22 6.53
C LYS A 353 17.63 2.57 5.07
N PHE A 354 18.22 1.66 4.33
CA PHE A 354 18.44 1.85 2.90
C PHE A 354 17.10 1.99 2.14
N LEU A 355 16.16 1.08 2.39
CA LEU A 355 14.84 1.09 1.75
C LEU A 355 14.06 2.36 2.08
N LEU A 356 14.03 2.77 3.35
CA LEU A 356 13.38 4.00 3.78
C LEU A 356 13.94 5.25 3.09
N ASN A 357 15.27 5.32 2.96
CA ASN A 357 15.90 6.43 2.25
C ASN A 357 15.50 6.48 0.78
N GLU A 358 15.45 5.35 0.08
CA GLU A 358 14.97 5.28 -1.32
C GLU A 358 13.49 5.72 -1.42
N ILE A 359 12.63 5.32 -0.49
CA ILE A 359 11.21 5.72 -0.43
C ILE A 359 11.05 7.23 -0.23
N LEU A 360 11.77 7.81 0.73
CA LEU A 360 11.67 9.23 1.03
C LEU A 360 12.22 10.12 -0.09
N LEU A 361 13.24 9.65 -0.79
CA LEU A 361 13.82 10.36 -1.95
C LEU A 361 12.87 10.33 -3.15
N SER A 362 12.36 9.15 -3.50
CA SER A 362 11.51 8.97 -4.69
C SER A 362 10.11 9.57 -4.54
N GLY A 363 9.56 9.57 -3.33
CA GLY A 363 8.17 9.95 -3.09
C GLY A 363 7.17 9.03 -3.79
N ASN A 364 5.91 9.46 -3.85
CA ASN A 364 4.85 8.66 -4.44
C ASN A 364 5.10 8.41 -5.93
N PHE A 365 5.23 7.15 -6.33
CA PHE A 365 5.51 6.67 -7.69
C PHE A 365 6.79 7.24 -8.34
N GLY A 366 7.77 7.69 -7.53
CA GLY A 366 9.00 8.26 -8.04
C GLY A 366 8.88 9.65 -8.66
N ASN A 367 7.73 10.31 -8.52
CA ASN A 367 7.46 11.63 -9.13
C ASN A 367 8.33 12.75 -8.57
N TYR A 368 8.96 12.54 -7.41
CA TYR A 368 9.79 13.51 -6.73
C TYR A 368 11.29 13.13 -6.75
N ASP A 369 11.66 12.08 -7.49
CA ASP A 369 13.05 11.64 -7.57
C ASP A 369 13.84 12.53 -8.54
N GLU A 370 14.55 13.51 -8.00
CA GLU A 370 15.41 14.43 -8.76
C GLU A 370 16.55 13.72 -9.52
N ARG A 371 16.87 12.48 -9.13
CA ARG A 371 17.84 11.63 -9.82
C ARG A 371 17.32 11.11 -11.16
N LEU A 372 16.00 11.24 -11.38
CA LEU A 372 15.29 10.79 -12.57
C LEU A 372 14.85 12.01 -13.40
N PRO A 373 15.41 12.30 -14.61
CA PRO A 373 14.97 13.42 -15.43
C PRO A 373 13.53 13.28 -15.89
N GLN A 374 12.79 14.41 -15.89
CA GLN A 374 11.36 14.45 -16.21
C GLN A 374 11.07 14.17 -17.70
N HIS A 375 11.99 14.53 -18.62
CA HIS A 375 11.84 14.29 -20.05
C HIS A 375 12.87 13.25 -20.51
N ARG A 376 12.39 12.11 -21.01
CA ARG A 376 13.24 10.94 -21.37
C ARG A 376 12.92 10.42 -22.75
N ASN A 377 13.96 10.17 -23.52
CA ASN A 377 13.83 9.25 -24.65
C ASN A 377 13.90 7.78 -24.18
N LYS A 378 13.53 6.83 -25.06
CA LYS A 378 13.47 5.39 -24.74
C LYS A 378 14.83 4.84 -24.24
N TRP A 379 15.97 5.35 -24.76
CA TRP A 379 17.31 4.92 -24.35
C TRP A 379 17.70 5.46 -22.97
N GLN A 380 17.38 6.71 -22.69
CA GLN A 380 17.59 7.30 -21.37
C GLN A 380 16.76 6.58 -20.30
N SER A 381 15.51 6.27 -20.60
CA SER A 381 14.66 5.51 -19.69
C SER A 381 15.21 4.12 -19.42
N PHE A 382 15.72 3.43 -20.46
CA PHE A 382 16.35 2.12 -20.31
C PHE A 382 17.60 2.18 -19.42
N TRP A 383 18.50 3.12 -19.69
CA TRP A 383 19.74 3.27 -18.93
C TRP A 383 19.48 3.61 -17.47
N MET A 384 18.61 4.55 -17.22
CA MET A 384 18.28 4.99 -15.87
C MET A 384 17.59 3.91 -15.05
N LEU A 385 16.66 3.18 -15.65
CA LEU A 385 16.04 2.04 -14.98
C LEU A 385 17.05 0.94 -14.66
N SER A 386 18.06 0.77 -15.52
CA SER A 386 19.17 -0.16 -15.27
C SER A 386 20.04 0.29 -14.09
N VAL A 387 20.40 1.59 -14.02
CA VAL A 387 21.14 2.17 -12.89
C VAL A 387 20.31 2.11 -11.60
N HIS A 388 19.03 2.41 -11.68
CA HIS A 388 18.11 2.30 -10.53
C HIS A 388 18.04 0.86 -9.99
N ASN A 389 17.84 -0.12 -10.87
CA ASN A 389 17.84 -1.53 -10.47
C ASN A 389 19.20 -2.00 -9.93
N LEU A 390 20.31 -1.44 -10.42
CA LEU A 390 21.65 -1.75 -9.87
C LEU A 390 21.80 -1.23 -8.44
N ARG A 391 21.27 -0.03 -8.10
CA ARG A 391 21.25 0.46 -6.71
C ARG A 391 20.45 -0.45 -5.80
N LEU A 392 19.33 -0.98 -6.30
CA LEU A 392 18.46 -1.89 -5.59
C LEU A 392 18.91 -3.37 -5.66
N PHE A 393 20.07 -3.67 -6.25
CA PHE A 393 20.54 -5.03 -6.53
C PHE A 393 20.48 -5.97 -5.33
N ARG A 394 20.66 -5.45 -4.11
CA ARG A 394 20.53 -6.23 -2.86
C ARG A 394 19.16 -6.89 -2.68
N PHE A 395 18.10 -6.32 -3.27
CA PHE A 395 16.74 -6.86 -3.26
C PHE A 395 16.36 -7.51 -4.59
N THR A 396 17.00 -7.11 -5.68
CA THR A 396 16.51 -7.27 -7.05
C THR A 396 17.49 -8.03 -7.96
N TYR A 397 18.43 -8.79 -7.38
CA TYR A 397 19.45 -9.51 -8.15
C TYR A 397 18.83 -10.42 -9.24
N ASP A 398 17.68 -11.00 -8.96
CA ASP A 398 16.95 -11.88 -9.85
C ASP A 398 16.30 -11.10 -11.00
N ASP A 399 15.67 -9.97 -10.67
CA ASP A 399 15.05 -9.09 -11.65
C ASP A 399 16.06 -8.39 -12.58
N TRP A 400 17.28 -8.19 -12.12
CA TRP A 400 18.36 -7.69 -12.95
C TRP A 400 18.64 -8.65 -14.11
N PHE A 401 18.64 -9.97 -13.87
CA PHE A 401 18.79 -10.99 -14.89
C PHE A 401 17.53 -11.16 -15.76
N TRP A 402 16.35 -11.29 -15.13
CA TRP A 402 15.10 -11.57 -15.83
C TRP A 402 14.48 -10.34 -16.49
N GLY A 403 14.80 -9.13 -16.06
CA GLY A 403 14.23 -7.89 -16.56
C GLY A 403 14.39 -7.68 -18.07
N PRO A 404 15.59 -7.84 -18.65
CA PRO A 404 15.80 -7.77 -20.11
C PRO A 404 14.99 -8.83 -20.87
N LEU A 405 14.98 -10.09 -20.40
CA LEU A 405 14.24 -11.20 -21.00
C LEU A 405 12.73 -10.95 -20.93
N TRP A 406 12.26 -10.41 -19.81
CA TRP A 406 10.88 -10.01 -19.64
C TRP A 406 10.43 -8.92 -20.63
N ARG A 407 11.25 -7.91 -20.89
CA ARG A 407 10.96 -6.87 -21.90
C ARG A 407 10.88 -7.45 -23.32
N LEU A 408 11.77 -8.39 -23.64
CA LEU A 408 11.70 -9.09 -24.91
C LEU A 408 10.40 -9.90 -25.01
N TYR A 409 10.03 -10.61 -23.95
CA TYR A 409 8.74 -11.33 -23.87
C TYR A 409 7.56 -10.38 -24.07
N GLN A 410 7.50 -9.24 -23.39
CA GLN A 410 6.46 -8.23 -23.54
C GLN A 410 6.34 -7.76 -25.00
N PHE A 411 7.48 -7.45 -25.62
CA PHE A 411 7.51 -7.04 -27.03
C PHE A 411 6.94 -8.09 -27.97
N VAL A 412 7.34 -9.35 -27.80
CA VAL A 412 6.82 -10.49 -28.61
C VAL A 412 5.35 -10.72 -28.34
N TRP A 413 4.93 -10.69 -27.07
CA TRP A 413 3.54 -10.87 -26.66
C TRP A 413 2.64 -9.78 -27.26
N ARG A 414 3.01 -8.50 -27.15
CA ARG A 414 2.27 -7.37 -27.75
C ARG A 414 2.10 -7.58 -29.27
N LYS A 415 3.18 -7.92 -29.97
CA LYS A 415 3.12 -8.17 -31.40
C LYS A 415 2.23 -9.38 -31.75
N SER A 416 2.30 -10.46 -31.01
CA SER A 416 1.48 -11.65 -31.23
C SER A 416 -0.01 -11.41 -31.05
N LYS A 417 -0.38 -10.42 -30.22
CA LYS A 417 -1.76 -9.99 -29.98
C LYS A 417 -2.21 -8.84 -30.89
N GLY A 418 -1.34 -8.37 -31.82
CA GLY A 418 -1.65 -7.28 -32.73
C GLY A 418 -1.60 -5.87 -32.13
N PHE A 419 -1.07 -5.70 -30.92
CA PHE A 419 -0.92 -4.41 -30.26
C PHE A 419 0.35 -3.71 -30.74
N LYS A 420 0.26 -2.39 -30.98
CA LYS A 420 1.37 -1.54 -31.46
C LYS A 420 2.30 -1.09 -30.34
#